data_0b4565f672de343167aa2677e1b879fe
#
_entry.id   0b4565f672de343167aa2677e1b879fe
#
_cell.length_a   1.000
_cell.length_b   1.000
_cell.length_c   1.000
_cell.angle_alpha   90.00
_cell.angle_beta   90.00
_cell.angle_gamma   90.00
#
_symmetry.space_group_name_H-M   'P 1'
#
loop_
_entity.id
_entity.type
_entity.pdbx_description
1 polymer ?
#
loop_
_entity_poly.entity_id
_entity_poly.type
_entity_poly.pdbx_seq_one_letter_code
_entity_poly.pdbx_strand_id
1 'polypeptide(L)' 'MESKPLFVRAEWDEEARVWVATSDDVPGLATEKDTLEGLIEKLKILIPELLEANGATGENDVPFEILTRRFEIAQRMNY' A
#
# COMPACT_ATOMS: atom_id res chain seq x y z
N MET A 1 -6.81 24.72 -1.05
CA MET A 1 -7.37 23.63 -0.24
C MET A 1 -6.45 22.42 -0.29
N GLU A 2 -6.11 21.89 0.84
CA GLU A 2 -5.22 20.76 0.90
C GLU A 2 -5.98 19.46 0.76
N SER A 3 -5.42 18.56 -0.05
CA SER A 3 -5.96 17.22 -0.18
C SER A 3 -5.44 16.36 0.94
N LYS A 4 -6.31 15.55 1.51
CA LYS A 4 -5.88 14.58 2.50
C LYS A 4 -5.14 13.45 1.77
N PRO A 5 -4.07 12.91 2.35
CA PRO A 5 -3.43 11.76 1.74
C PRO A 5 -4.40 10.59 1.67
N LEU A 6 -4.30 9.82 0.61
CA LEU A 6 -5.03 8.58 0.51
C LEU A 6 -4.37 7.56 1.43
N PHE A 7 -5.18 6.73 2.04
CA PHE A 7 -4.71 5.76 3.00
C PHE A 7 -4.57 4.38 2.36
N VAL A 8 -3.40 3.78 2.48
CA VAL A 8 -3.12 2.44 1.94
C VAL A 8 -2.64 1.55 3.08
N ARG A 9 -3.22 0.35 3.17
CA ARG A 9 -2.75 -0.66 4.10
C ARG A 9 -1.82 -1.61 3.38
N ALA A 10 -0.71 -1.95 4.00
CA ALA A 10 0.22 -2.94 3.49
C ALA A 10 0.44 -4.00 4.56
N GLU A 11 0.02 -5.22 4.29
CA GLU A 11 0.13 -6.32 5.24
C GLU A 11 1.06 -7.39 4.70
N TRP A 12 1.90 -7.92 5.58
CA TRP A 12 2.81 -8.99 5.22
C TRP A 12 2.05 -10.32 5.19
N ASP A 13 2.16 -11.02 4.07
CA ASP A 13 1.61 -12.36 3.90
C ASP A 13 2.75 -13.35 4.06
N GLU A 14 2.80 -14.02 5.21
CA GLU A 14 3.89 -14.94 5.54
C GLU A 14 3.93 -16.14 4.61
N GLU A 15 2.78 -16.62 4.17
CA GLU A 15 2.70 -17.78 3.32
C GLU A 15 3.21 -17.47 1.91
N ALA A 16 2.77 -16.36 1.35
CA ALA A 16 3.16 -15.95 0.00
C ALA A 16 4.48 -15.19 -0.02
N ARG A 17 4.95 -14.73 1.13
CA ARG A 17 6.18 -13.96 1.28
C ARG A 17 6.16 -12.67 0.50
N VAL A 18 5.04 -11.96 0.60
CA VAL A 18 4.86 -10.66 -0.06
C VAL A 18 4.13 -9.69 0.86
N TRP A 19 4.29 -8.40 0.55
CA TRP A 19 3.49 -7.34 1.11
C TRP A 19 2.27 -7.14 0.22
N VAL A 20 1.07 -7.18 0.81
CA VAL A 20 -0.18 -7.02 0.08
C VAL A 20 -0.77 -5.65 0.40
N ALA A 21 -1.03 -4.87 -0.63
CA ALA A 21 -1.59 -3.52 -0.47
C ALA A 21 -3.05 -3.48 -0.85
N THR A 22 -3.86 -2.87 0.02
CA THR A 22 -5.28 -2.60 -0.24
C THR A 22 -5.60 -1.20 0.26
N SER A 23 -6.69 -0.63 -0.24
CA SER A 23 -7.10 0.71 0.18
C SER A 23 -8.59 0.90 -0.04
N ASP A 24 -9.25 1.47 0.96
CA ASP A 24 -10.65 1.87 0.80
C ASP A 24 -10.76 3.19 0.04
N ASP A 25 -9.67 3.94 -0.05
CA ASP A 25 -9.67 5.24 -0.73
C ASP A 25 -9.38 5.15 -2.22
N VAL A 26 -8.84 4.01 -2.66
CA VAL A 26 -8.50 3.79 -4.07
C VAL A 26 -9.24 2.56 -4.55
N PRO A 27 -10.42 2.73 -5.14
CA PRO A 27 -11.21 1.59 -5.62
C PRO A 27 -10.42 0.72 -6.59
N GLY A 28 -10.47 -0.58 -6.34
CA GLY A 28 -9.79 -1.54 -7.17
C GLY A 28 -8.32 -1.78 -6.82
N LEU A 29 -7.80 -1.11 -5.80
CA LEU A 29 -6.41 -1.34 -5.42
C LEU A 29 -6.27 -2.67 -4.69
N ALA A 30 -5.54 -3.59 -5.33
CA ALA A 30 -5.13 -4.84 -4.73
C ALA A 30 -3.86 -5.27 -5.46
N THR A 31 -2.73 -5.16 -4.81
CA THR A 31 -1.45 -5.48 -5.44
C THR A 31 -0.50 -6.02 -4.39
N GLU A 32 0.60 -6.57 -4.85
CA GLU A 32 1.58 -7.17 -3.94
C GLU A 32 2.99 -7.04 -4.48
N LYS A 33 3.95 -7.14 -3.58
CA LYS A 33 5.36 -7.12 -3.93
C LYS A 33 6.16 -7.76 -2.81
N ASP A 34 7.28 -8.37 -3.14
CA ASP A 34 8.10 -9.07 -2.16
C ASP A 34 8.85 -8.14 -1.20
N THR A 35 9.05 -6.89 -1.57
CA THR A 35 9.67 -5.91 -0.67
C THR A 35 8.76 -4.71 -0.50
N LEU A 36 8.87 -4.06 0.66
CA LEU A 36 8.07 -2.87 0.93
C LEU A 36 8.47 -1.72 0.01
N GLU A 37 9.77 -1.52 -0.21
CA GLU A 37 10.23 -0.49 -1.14
C GLU A 37 9.69 -0.72 -2.55
N GLY A 38 9.71 -1.98 -3.00
CA GLY A 38 9.16 -2.33 -4.31
C GLY A 38 7.68 -2.07 -4.40
N LEU A 39 6.96 -2.35 -3.30
CA LEU A 39 5.53 -2.07 -3.24
C LEU A 39 5.27 -0.56 -3.35
N ILE A 40 6.05 0.24 -2.65
CA ILE A 40 5.89 1.70 -2.69
C ILE A 40 6.09 2.22 -4.11
N GLU A 41 7.13 1.76 -4.80
CA GLU A 41 7.38 2.18 -6.19
C GLU A 41 6.23 1.77 -7.11
N LYS A 42 5.70 0.58 -6.90
CA LYS A 42 4.57 0.09 -7.67
C LYS A 42 3.31 0.94 -7.42
N LEU A 43 3.08 1.31 -6.17
CA LEU A 43 1.93 2.13 -5.79
C LEU A 43 2.00 3.53 -6.39
N LYS A 44 3.19 4.10 -6.49
CA LYS A 44 3.37 5.42 -7.09
C LYS A 44 2.89 5.47 -8.54
N ILE A 45 2.94 4.35 -9.22
CA ILE A 45 2.47 4.24 -10.61
C ILE A 45 1.02 3.83 -10.65
N LEU A 46 0.64 2.85 -9.84
CA LEU A 46 -0.69 2.23 -9.90
C LEU A 46 -1.80 3.14 -9.38
N ILE A 47 -1.54 3.88 -8.30
CA ILE A 47 -2.58 4.72 -7.70
C ILE A 47 -3.11 5.76 -8.67
N PRO A 48 -2.26 6.57 -9.34
CA PRO A 48 -2.79 7.53 -10.31
C PRO A 48 -3.55 6.86 -11.44
N GLU A 49 -3.10 5.70 -11.90
CA GLU A 49 -3.79 4.96 -12.96
C GLU A 49 -5.19 4.52 -12.54
N LEU A 50 -5.31 4.00 -11.32
CA LEU A 50 -6.60 3.55 -10.82
C LEU A 50 -7.55 4.72 -10.57
N LEU A 51 -7.06 5.83 -10.05
CA LEU A 51 -7.89 7.01 -9.84
C LEU A 51 -8.42 7.53 -11.17
N GLU A 52 -7.57 7.58 -12.19
CA GLU A 52 -7.97 8.01 -13.52
C GLU A 52 -9.02 7.06 -14.11
N ALA A 53 -8.81 5.77 -13.97
CA ALA A 53 -9.77 4.76 -14.44
C ALA A 53 -11.11 4.86 -13.74
N ASN A 54 -11.12 5.36 -12.50
CA ASN A 54 -12.36 5.56 -11.73
C ASN A 54 -12.98 6.95 -11.93
N GLY A 55 -12.50 7.69 -12.91
CA GLY A 55 -13.08 8.98 -13.26
C GLY A 55 -12.54 10.17 -12.48
N ALA A 56 -11.58 9.96 -11.61
CA ALA A 56 -10.96 11.08 -10.91
C ALA A 56 -10.02 11.79 -11.87
N THR A 57 -10.21 13.10 -12.02
CA THR A 57 -9.37 13.89 -12.92
C THR A 57 -8.57 14.88 -12.10
N GLY A 58 -7.40 15.24 -12.61
CA GLY A 58 -6.56 16.20 -11.95
C GLY A 58 -5.14 16.09 -12.47
N GLU A 59 -4.39 17.15 -12.30
CA GLU A 59 -3.01 17.20 -12.74
C GLU A 59 -2.04 17.26 -11.57
N ASN A 60 -2.57 17.28 -10.36
CA ASN A 60 -1.75 17.37 -9.17
C ASN A 60 -1.25 15.99 -8.73
N ASP A 61 -0.12 16.01 -8.07
CA ASP A 61 0.40 14.81 -7.46
C ASP A 61 -0.59 14.28 -6.43
N VAL A 62 -0.56 12.98 -6.23
CA VAL A 62 -1.49 12.31 -5.33
C VAL A 62 -0.73 11.85 -4.09
N PRO A 63 -0.87 12.54 -2.97
CA PRO A 63 -0.22 12.07 -1.74
C PRO A 63 -0.91 10.83 -1.21
N PHE A 64 -0.14 9.88 -0.75
CA PHE A 64 -0.69 8.71 -0.08
C PHE A 64 0.20 8.30 1.09
N GLU A 65 -0.42 7.69 2.06
CA GLU A 65 0.19 7.28 3.29
C GLU A 65 0.06 5.78 3.41
N ILE A 66 1.13 5.10 3.80
CA ILE A 66 1.10 3.64 3.95
C ILE A 66 1.20 3.30 5.42
N LEU A 67 0.27 2.47 5.89
CA LEU A 67 0.36 1.86 7.19
C LEU A 67 0.66 0.39 7.00
N THR A 68 1.75 -0.06 7.58
CA THR A 68 2.18 -1.46 7.43
C THR A 68 1.82 -2.25 8.67
N ARG A 69 1.55 -3.54 8.45
CA ARG A 69 1.29 -4.46 9.54
C ARG A 69 2.01 -5.77 9.26
N ARG A 70 2.79 -6.21 10.25
CA ARG A 70 3.48 -7.49 10.16
C ARG A 70 3.51 -8.12 11.54
N PHE A 71 3.01 -9.33 11.65
CA PHE A 71 3.01 -10.09 12.89
C PHE A 71 4.31 -10.88 12.99
N GLU A 72 4.99 -10.76 14.12
CA GLU A 72 6.22 -11.50 14.37
C GLU A 72 6.21 -12.04 15.79
N ILE A 73 6.98 -13.06 16.02
CA ILE A 73 7.13 -13.66 17.33
C ILE A 73 8.59 -13.61 17.74
N ALA A 74 8.87 -12.92 18.83
CA ALA A 74 10.20 -12.93 19.42
C ALA A 74 10.21 -14.06 20.44
N GLN A 75 11.04 -15.06 20.20
CA GLN A 75 11.13 -16.21 21.10
C GLN A 75 11.98 -15.86 22.32
N ARG A 76 11.47 -16.26 23.49
CA ARG A 76 12.20 -16.05 24.73
C ARG A 76 13.24 -17.15 24.85
N MET A 77 14.48 -16.75 25.10
CA MET A 77 15.58 -17.71 25.30
C MET A 77 15.58 -18.16 26.74
N ASN A 78 15.71 -19.48 26.96
CA ASN A 78 15.87 -20.07 28.29
C ASN A 78 17.30 -20.54 28.43
N TYR A 79 17.94 -20.11 29.51
CA TYR A 79 19.29 -20.52 29.82
C TYR A 79 19.32 -21.39 31.06
#